data_f7f203899479cc64996e41e617dbfc8a
#
_entry.id   f7f203899479cc64996e41e617dbfc8a
#
_cell.length_a   1.000
_cell.length_b   1.000
_cell.length_c   1.000
_cell.angle_alpha   90.00
_cell.angle_beta   90.00
_cell.angle_gamma   90.00
#
_symmetry.space_group_name_H-M   'P 1'
#
loop_
_entity.id
_entity.type
_entity.pdbx_description
1 polymer ?
#
loop_
_entity_poly.entity_id
_entity_poly.type
_entity_poly.pdbx_seq_one_letter_code
_entity_poly.pdbx_strand_id
1 'polypeptide(L)'
;MGGILALVLFIGAVGTLLVYQHLDANLRQVDVSGALGSQPVDLHPRAENIMVLGSDTRIGQAPRYGNSAVMNTDHSDTLMIVHIAANRKWADIMSIPRDSWVNIPACKEGNGQMSSPTTFKINEAFTFGTLHGNNTDLGVACTIKTLEKNTGIRIDHFVAINFAGFRDMVNAVGGVPECNTTAINDPKSGLHLTAGHHLLNGWQALGYVRARYTLGDGSDLGRIARQQAFMSSLVDRVRSKLLNPVAVYQFLDAATRSITIDNRLGGIKGLYDLANSLKALPPSQVTFFTLPTYPRYYVDPTDLADVMWTQPEDSLIFQAFRQDVPVTKDMLRHHPAPQLSPATVSLAVLNGTYSYGLQDTVAATLQQDGFKITRTGAARSQTLTQTVIQYHPGGQRAARLVAAKVHGAALLQVPGSGSAVTLLLGSDYGTTAHTGPGEAPQPASSFAPRTASQNICT
;
A
#
# COMPACT_ATOMS: atom_id res chain seq x y z
N MET A 1 -45.11 -41.59 7.93
CA MET A 1 -43.92 -40.99 7.28
C MET A 1 -43.97 -39.46 7.18
N GLY A 2 -45.12 -38.79 6.90
CA GLY A 2 -45.21 -37.32 6.77
C GLY A 2 -44.83 -36.51 8.03
N GLY A 3 -45.19 -37.00 9.23
CA GLY A 3 -44.88 -36.31 10.48
C GLY A 3 -43.38 -36.24 10.84
N ILE A 4 -42.63 -37.32 10.51
CA ILE A 4 -41.17 -37.36 10.75
C ILE A 4 -40.46 -36.39 9.79
N LEU A 5 -40.87 -36.38 8.51
CA LEU A 5 -40.31 -35.43 7.53
C LEU A 5 -40.58 -33.98 7.91
N ALA A 6 -41.82 -33.67 8.36
CA ALA A 6 -42.18 -32.34 8.82
C ALA A 6 -41.38 -31.93 10.05
N LEU A 7 -41.14 -32.83 11.00
CA LEU A 7 -40.30 -32.56 12.18
C LEU A 7 -38.83 -32.29 11.81
N VAL A 8 -38.25 -33.09 10.90
CA VAL A 8 -36.87 -32.91 10.41
C VAL A 8 -36.73 -31.54 9.71
N LEU A 9 -37.68 -31.20 8.85
CA LEU A 9 -37.68 -29.89 8.15
C LEU A 9 -37.85 -28.74 9.15
N PHE A 10 -38.70 -28.88 10.16
CA PHE A 10 -38.85 -27.87 11.18
C PHE A 10 -37.59 -27.68 12.03
N ILE A 11 -36.96 -28.75 12.48
CA ILE A 11 -35.70 -28.70 13.23
C ILE A 11 -34.59 -28.05 12.36
N GLY A 12 -34.53 -28.41 11.07
CA GLY A 12 -33.58 -27.82 10.12
C GLY A 12 -33.82 -26.33 9.94
N ALA A 13 -35.08 -25.88 9.79
CA ALA A 13 -35.42 -24.46 9.65
C ALA A 13 -35.11 -23.67 10.92
N VAL A 14 -35.44 -24.18 12.09
CA VAL A 14 -35.11 -23.56 13.38
C VAL A 14 -33.61 -23.48 13.58
N GLY A 15 -32.87 -24.56 13.29
CA GLY A 15 -31.40 -24.59 13.37
C GLY A 15 -30.76 -23.55 12.45
N THR A 16 -31.23 -23.42 11.21
CA THR A 16 -30.75 -22.40 10.25
C THR A 16 -31.04 -21.00 10.75
N LEU A 17 -32.24 -20.75 11.29
CA LEU A 17 -32.61 -19.45 11.84
C LEU A 17 -31.72 -19.05 13.04
N LEU A 18 -31.46 -19.99 13.95
CA LEU A 18 -30.58 -19.74 15.10
C LEU A 18 -29.14 -19.43 14.67
N VAL A 19 -28.60 -20.16 13.70
CA VAL A 19 -27.28 -19.89 13.13
C VAL A 19 -27.25 -18.51 12.47
N TYR A 20 -28.27 -18.16 11.68
CA TYR A 20 -28.38 -16.84 11.06
C TYR A 20 -28.39 -15.72 12.11
N GLN A 21 -29.24 -15.82 13.12
CA GLN A 21 -29.33 -14.83 14.20
C GLN A 21 -28.02 -14.69 14.98
N HIS A 22 -27.36 -15.82 15.25
CA HIS A 22 -26.07 -15.81 15.93
C HIS A 22 -24.99 -15.08 15.11
N LEU A 23 -24.86 -15.40 13.82
CA LEU A 23 -23.89 -14.77 12.95
C LEU A 23 -24.18 -13.28 12.72
N ASP A 24 -25.45 -12.90 12.59
CA ASP A 24 -25.84 -11.48 12.43
C ASP A 24 -25.59 -10.67 13.71
N ALA A 25 -25.85 -11.25 14.88
CA ALA A 25 -25.56 -10.63 16.18
C ALA A 25 -24.05 -10.45 16.46
N ASN A 26 -23.18 -11.24 15.83
CA ASN A 26 -21.75 -11.06 15.94
C ASN A 26 -21.23 -9.85 15.13
N LEU A 27 -21.95 -9.45 14.07
CA LEU A 27 -21.52 -8.39 13.17
C LEU A 27 -21.63 -7.03 13.83
N ARG A 28 -20.52 -6.29 13.83
CA ARG A 28 -20.54 -4.88 14.18
C ARG A 28 -20.96 -4.06 12.96
N GLN A 29 -22.18 -3.54 13.00
CA GLN A 29 -22.73 -2.66 11.96
C GLN A 29 -22.67 -1.21 12.44
N VAL A 30 -22.18 -0.31 11.57
CA VAL A 30 -21.96 1.10 11.91
C VAL A 30 -22.52 2.00 10.83
N ASP A 31 -23.14 3.10 11.27
CA ASP A 31 -23.55 4.19 10.38
C ASP A 31 -22.50 5.31 10.39
N VAL A 32 -21.78 5.45 9.29
CA VAL A 32 -20.80 6.52 9.09
C VAL A 32 -21.34 7.68 8.24
N SER A 33 -22.56 7.59 7.74
CA SER A 33 -23.18 8.55 6.79
C SER A 33 -23.13 9.99 7.31
N GLY A 34 -23.43 10.19 8.61
CA GLY A 34 -23.41 11.50 9.26
C GLY A 34 -22.02 12.16 9.35
N ALA A 35 -20.94 11.40 9.15
CA ALA A 35 -19.56 11.90 9.16
C ALA A 35 -18.97 12.10 7.77
N LEU A 36 -19.55 11.50 6.72
CA LEU A 36 -19.05 11.58 5.34
C LEU A 36 -19.35 12.94 4.69
N GLY A 37 -20.53 13.52 4.94
CA GLY A 37 -21.02 14.71 4.23
C GLY A 37 -21.49 14.35 2.81
N SER A 38 -21.28 15.25 1.83
CA SER A 38 -21.64 14.98 0.44
C SER A 38 -20.65 14.03 -0.21
N GLN A 39 -21.15 12.92 -0.72
CA GLN A 39 -20.37 11.93 -1.45
C GLN A 39 -20.39 12.22 -2.97
N PRO A 40 -19.43 11.67 -3.74
CA PRO A 40 -19.48 11.73 -5.20
C PRO A 40 -20.79 11.14 -5.77
N VAL A 41 -21.18 11.64 -6.94
CA VAL A 41 -22.38 11.16 -7.63
C VAL A 41 -22.18 9.71 -8.04
N ASP A 42 -23.19 8.88 -7.76
CA ASP A 42 -23.22 7.51 -8.22
C ASP A 42 -23.64 7.48 -9.71
N LEU A 43 -22.69 7.15 -10.56
CA LEU A 43 -22.92 7.07 -12.01
C LEU A 43 -23.44 5.69 -12.45
N HIS A 44 -23.20 4.66 -11.65
CA HIS A 44 -23.55 3.26 -11.94
C HIS A 44 -24.11 2.56 -10.71
N PRO A 45 -25.39 2.81 -10.31
CA PRO A 45 -25.98 2.35 -9.05
C PRO A 45 -26.01 0.82 -8.82
N ARG A 46 -25.70 0.03 -9.85
CA ARG A 46 -25.58 -1.43 -9.75
C ARG A 46 -24.15 -1.92 -9.59
N ALA A 47 -23.16 -1.07 -9.88
CA ALA A 47 -21.77 -1.36 -9.51
C ALA A 47 -21.59 -1.08 -8.02
N GLU A 48 -20.63 -1.72 -7.39
CA GLU A 48 -20.35 -1.52 -5.96
C GLU A 48 -18.87 -1.27 -5.74
N ASN A 49 -18.53 -0.18 -5.05
CA ASN A 49 -17.19 0.12 -4.60
C ASN A 49 -17.11 -0.09 -3.09
N ILE A 50 -16.37 -1.10 -2.69
CA ILE A 50 -16.25 -1.52 -1.30
C ILE A 50 -14.85 -1.18 -0.81
N MET A 51 -14.74 -0.30 0.18
CA MET A 51 -13.47 -0.08 0.86
C MET A 51 -13.18 -1.23 1.82
N VAL A 52 -12.04 -1.88 1.64
CA VAL A 52 -11.50 -2.87 2.59
C VAL A 52 -10.34 -2.24 3.34
N LEU A 53 -10.47 -2.18 4.66
CA LEU A 53 -9.51 -1.54 5.55
C LEU A 53 -9.00 -2.53 6.60
N GLY A 54 -7.67 -2.70 6.64
CA GLY A 54 -6.99 -3.43 7.72
C GLY A 54 -6.45 -2.45 8.75
N SER A 55 -6.98 -2.49 9.97
CA SER A 55 -6.56 -1.60 11.06
C SER A 55 -5.64 -2.33 12.04
N ASP A 56 -4.59 -1.64 12.48
CA ASP A 56 -3.72 -2.07 13.57
C ASP A 56 -4.24 -1.67 14.95
N THR A 57 -5.52 -1.32 15.04
CA THR A 57 -6.20 -0.95 16.31
C THR A 57 -5.87 -1.94 17.42
N ARG A 58 -5.25 -1.43 18.49
CA ARG A 58 -4.83 -2.23 19.66
C ARG A 58 -5.83 -2.18 20.81
N ILE A 59 -6.92 -1.47 20.63
CA ILE A 59 -7.99 -1.34 21.63
C ILE A 59 -8.55 -2.74 21.92
N GLY A 60 -8.49 -3.15 23.19
CA GLY A 60 -8.96 -4.48 23.63
C GLY A 60 -8.06 -5.66 23.29
N GLN A 61 -6.85 -5.43 22.76
CA GLN A 61 -5.89 -6.49 22.42
C GLN A 61 -4.83 -6.68 23.53
N ALA A 62 -4.38 -7.93 23.71
CA ALA A 62 -3.42 -8.29 24.76
C ALA A 62 -2.03 -7.61 24.57
N PRO A 63 -1.20 -7.48 25.65
CA PRO A 63 0.08 -6.75 25.66
C PRO A 63 1.13 -7.19 24.64
N ARG A 64 0.93 -8.30 23.93
CA ARG A 64 1.85 -8.86 22.92
C ARG A 64 2.10 -7.94 21.71
N TYR A 65 1.26 -6.93 21.49
CA TYR A 65 1.41 -5.98 20.36
C TYR A 65 2.10 -4.66 20.74
N GLY A 66 2.72 -4.60 21.92
CA GLY A 66 3.31 -3.39 22.48
C GLY A 66 2.36 -2.67 23.45
N ASN A 67 2.94 -1.85 24.32
CA ASN A 67 2.19 -1.18 25.37
C ASN A 67 1.28 -0.10 24.76
N SER A 68 -0.04 -0.30 24.78
CA SER A 68 -1.03 0.62 24.24
C SER A 68 -1.04 2.02 24.88
N ALA A 69 -0.36 2.17 26.03
CA ALA A 69 -0.28 3.45 26.74
C ALA A 69 0.71 4.46 26.11
N VAL A 70 1.58 4.05 25.17
CA VAL A 70 2.65 4.90 24.65
C VAL A 70 2.38 5.39 23.21
N MET A 71 1.48 4.74 22.45
CA MET A 71 1.12 5.15 21.10
C MET A 71 -0.38 4.98 20.85
N ASN A 72 -1.14 6.00 21.17
CA ASN A 72 -2.59 6.09 20.86
C ASN A 72 -2.85 6.44 19.37
N THR A 73 -2.08 5.88 18.45
CA THR A 73 -2.23 6.12 17.03
C THR A 73 -2.62 4.82 16.36
N ASP A 74 -3.91 4.66 16.09
CA ASP A 74 -4.43 3.61 15.23
C ASP A 74 -4.23 4.01 13.77
N HIS A 75 -3.59 3.16 12.98
CA HIS A 75 -3.35 3.39 11.55
C HIS A 75 -4.06 2.33 10.71
N SER A 76 -4.36 2.69 9.46
CA SER A 76 -4.74 1.71 8.47
C SER A 76 -3.51 1.18 7.75
N ASP A 77 -3.14 -0.07 8.00
CA ASP A 77 -1.98 -0.71 7.38
C ASP A 77 -2.27 -1.28 5.98
N THR A 78 -3.53 -1.57 5.70
CA THR A 78 -4.00 -2.08 4.42
C THR A 78 -5.22 -1.30 3.98
N LEU A 79 -5.19 -0.79 2.75
CA LEU A 79 -6.28 -0.04 2.16
C LEU A 79 -6.50 -0.51 0.73
N MET A 80 -7.70 -1.00 0.44
CA MET A 80 -8.09 -1.47 -0.89
C MET A 80 -9.48 -0.96 -1.25
N ILE A 81 -9.72 -0.76 -2.55
CA ILE A 81 -11.06 -0.58 -3.11
C ILE A 81 -11.35 -1.79 -3.98
N VAL A 82 -12.42 -2.51 -3.67
CA VAL A 82 -12.98 -3.60 -4.45
C VAL A 82 -14.11 -3.05 -5.28
N HIS A 83 -13.92 -2.97 -6.59
CA HIS A 83 -14.97 -2.61 -7.55
C HIS A 83 -15.60 -3.88 -8.09
N ILE A 84 -16.91 -4.01 -7.93
CA ILE A 84 -17.71 -5.10 -8.50
C ILE A 84 -18.57 -4.52 -9.60
N ALA A 85 -18.35 -4.98 -10.81
CA ALA A 85 -19.07 -4.46 -11.99
C ALA A 85 -20.59 -4.61 -11.89
N ALA A 86 -21.33 -3.66 -12.42
CA ALA A 86 -22.80 -3.65 -12.47
C ALA A 86 -23.38 -4.92 -13.14
N ASN A 87 -22.64 -5.49 -14.09
CA ASN A 87 -23.01 -6.71 -14.81
C ASN A 87 -22.61 -8.00 -14.06
N ARG A 88 -21.89 -7.89 -12.92
CA ARG A 88 -21.40 -9.02 -12.11
C ARG A 88 -20.53 -10.02 -12.89
N LYS A 89 -19.81 -9.59 -13.93
CA LYS A 89 -18.95 -10.45 -14.75
C LYS A 89 -17.46 -10.27 -14.50
N TRP A 90 -17.06 -9.21 -13.81
CA TRP A 90 -15.68 -8.93 -13.44
C TRP A 90 -15.61 -8.10 -12.16
N ALA A 91 -14.46 -8.13 -11.52
CA ALA A 91 -14.15 -7.29 -10.37
C ALA A 91 -12.68 -6.87 -10.41
N ASP A 92 -12.42 -5.62 -10.05
CA ASP A 92 -11.09 -5.05 -9.93
C ASP A 92 -10.80 -4.68 -8.47
N ILE A 93 -9.64 -5.09 -7.98
CA ILE A 93 -9.20 -4.87 -6.60
C ILE A 93 -7.95 -3.99 -6.63
N MET A 94 -8.12 -2.73 -6.29
CA MET A 94 -7.07 -1.73 -6.25
C MET A 94 -6.51 -1.60 -4.83
N SER A 95 -5.25 -1.99 -4.65
CA SER A 95 -4.52 -1.72 -3.40
C SER A 95 -3.92 -0.32 -3.45
N ILE A 96 -4.12 0.46 -2.40
CA ILE A 96 -3.60 1.82 -2.25
C ILE A 96 -2.43 1.78 -1.25
N PRO A 97 -1.22 2.19 -1.65
CA PRO A 97 -0.09 2.26 -0.73
C PRO A 97 -0.40 3.19 0.45
N ARG A 98 -0.18 2.71 1.67
CA ARG A 98 -0.53 3.45 2.91
C ARG A 98 0.26 4.75 3.09
N ASP A 99 1.48 4.79 2.52
CA ASP A 99 2.38 5.94 2.57
C ASP A 99 2.12 6.91 1.39
N SER A 100 0.94 6.80 0.71
CA SER A 100 0.49 7.72 -0.34
C SER A 100 0.26 9.12 0.22
N TRP A 101 0.94 10.12 -0.34
CA TRP A 101 0.83 11.53 0.06
C TRP A 101 -0.37 12.17 -0.62
N VAL A 102 -1.42 12.44 0.14
CA VAL A 102 -2.74 12.87 -0.37
C VAL A 102 -3.33 14.01 0.44
N ASN A 103 -4.37 14.66 -0.12
CA ASN A 103 -5.14 15.67 0.59
C ASN A 103 -6.14 15.00 1.54
N ILE A 104 -5.96 15.17 2.85
CA ILE A 104 -6.89 14.73 3.89
C ILE A 104 -7.84 15.88 4.19
N PRO A 105 -9.15 15.76 3.91
CA PRO A 105 -10.12 16.81 4.20
C PRO A 105 -10.35 16.96 5.70
N ALA A 106 -11.05 18.01 6.11
CA ALA A 106 -11.52 18.13 7.49
C ALA A 106 -12.41 16.94 7.86
N CYS A 107 -12.04 16.24 8.92
CA CYS A 107 -12.72 15.04 9.42
C CYS A 107 -13.32 15.30 10.79
N LYS A 108 -14.45 14.66 11.09
CA LYS A 108 -15.06 14.71 12.42
C LYS A 108 -14.22 13.88 13.40
N GLU A 109 -13.88 14.45 14.54
CA GLU A 109 -13.11 13.82 15.62
C GLU A 109 -14.03 13.34 16.76
N GLY A 110 -13.48 12.52 17.67
CA GLY A 110 -14.22 11.95 18.79
C GLY A 110 -14.81 12.96 19.79
N ASN A 111 -14.26 14.18 19.84
CA ASN A 111 -14.77 15.30 20.63
C ASN A 111 -15.90 16.08 19.91
N GLY A 112 -16.29 15.66 18.70
CA GLY A 112 -17.29 16.31 17.86
C GLY A 112 -16.79 17.49 17.03
N GLN A 113 -15.52 17.88 17.16
CA GLN A 113 -14.90 18.93 16.35
C GLN A 113 -14.48 18.40 14.96
N MET A 114 -14.11 19.33 14.07
CA MET A 114 -13.56 18.99 12.77
C MET A 114 -12.04 19.23 12.80
N SER A 115 -11.27 18.25 12.31
CA SER A 115 -9.84 18.43 12.09
C SER A 115 -9.56 19.52 11.04
N SER A 116 -8.37 20.11 11.06
CA SER A 116 -7.94 20.96 9.96
C SER A 116 -7.62 20.12 8.72
N PRO A 117 -8.01 20.59 7.50
CA PRO A 117 -7.56 19.93 6.27
C PRO A 117 -6.04 19.95 6.19
N THR A 118 -5.44 18.87 5.72
CA THR A 118 -3.99 18.76 5.60
C THR A 118 -3.61 17.91 4.39
N THR A 119 -2.32 17.92 4.03
CA THR A 119 -1.76 16.95 3.07
C THR A 119 -0.78 16.08 3.82
N PHE A 120 -1.04 14.77 3.86
CA PHE A 120 -0.25 13.81 4.60
C PHE A 120 -0.43 12.38 4.05
N LYS A 121 0.18 11.39 4.68
CA LYS A 121 0.00 9.96 4.33
C LYS A 121 -1.45 9.55 4.45
N ILE A 122 -1.93 8.77 3.50
CA ILE A 122 -3.34 8.35 3.49
C ILE A 122 -3.73 7.52 4.73
N ASN A 123 -2.81 6.75 5.30
CA ASN A 123 -3.08 5.97 6.51
C ASN A 123 -3.36 6.83 7.74
N GLU A 124 -2.89 8.08 7.77
CA GLU A 124 -3.18 9.04 8.83
C GLU A 124 -4.62 9.56 8.80
N ALA A 125 -5.32 9.41 7.68
CA ALA A 125 -6.74 9.75 7.63
C ALA A 125 -7.55 8.97 8.69
N PHE A 126 -7.20 7.71 8.91
CA PHE A 126 -7.81 6.91 9.98
C PHE A 126 -7.50 7.49 11.37
N THR A 127 -6.24 7.84 11.61
CA THR A 127 -5.78 8.46 12.86
C THR A 127 -6.51 9.77 13.14
N PHE A 128 -6.67 10.65 12.14
CA PHE A 128 -7.38 11.93 12.31
C PHE A 128 -8.83 11.73 12.76
N GLY A 129 -9.53 10.72 12.24
CA GLY A 129 -10.88 10.40 12.68
C GLY A 129 -10.92 9.81 14.10
N THR A 130 -9.91 9.06 14.54
CA THR A 130 -9.86 8.46 15.88
C THR A 130 -9.37 9.41 16.96
N LEU A 131 -8.84 10.58 16.61
CA LEU A 131 -8.39 11.58 17.60
C LEU A 131 -9.50 11.95 18.59
N HIS A 132 -9.08 12.25 19.83
CA HIS A 132 -9.95 12.75 20.89
C HIS A 132 -11.15 11.85 21.28
N GLY A 133 -11.03 10.52 21.10
CA GLY A 133 -12.11 9.62 21.50
C GLY A 133 -11.94 8.16 21.13
N ASN A 134 -10.85 7.80 20.47
CA ASN A 134 -10.58 6.42 20.01
C ASN A 134 -11.78 5.80 19.25
N ASN A 135 -12.52 6.64 18.51
CA ASN A 135 -13.69 6.21 17.75
C ASN A 135 -13.28 5.71 16.37
N THR A 136 -13.15 4.39 16.24
CA THR A 136 -12.76 3.74 14.98
C THR A 136 -13.74 4.02 13.84
N ASP A 137 -15.01 4.30 14.11
CA ASP A 137 -16.02 4.57 13.10
C ASP A 137 -15.76 5.92 12.42
N LEU A 138 -15.30 6.92 13.18
CA LEU A 138 -14.87 8.20 12.64
C LEU A 138 -13.55 8.06 11.86
N GLY A 139 -12.65 7.15 12.28
CA GLY A 139 -11.45 6.80 11.51
C GLY A 139 -11.79 6.23 10.14
N VAL A 140 -12.74 5.29 10.08
CA VAL A 140 -13.27 4.74 8.82
C VAL A 140 -13.90 5.85 7.97
N ALA A 141 -14.75 6.69 8.56
CA ALA A 141 -15.41 7.79 7.85
C ALA A 141 -14.40 8.78 7.24
N CYS A 142 -13.35 9.15 8.00
CA CYS A 142 -12.30 10.04 7.51
C CYS A 142 -11.51 9.40 6.35
N THR A 143 -11.23 8.09 6.42
CA THR A 143 -10.56 7.35 5.36
C THR A 143 -11.40 7.32 4.08
N ILE A 144 -12.71 7.02 4.19
CA ILE A 144 -13.65 7.07 3.04
C ILE A 144 -13.65 8.47 2.43
N LYS A 145 -13.86 9.51 3.24
CA LYS A 145 -13.89 10.90 2.79
C LYS A 145 -12.59 11.32 2.08
N THR A 146 -11.45 10.83 2.58
CA THR A 146 -10.15 11.07 1.96
C THR A 146 -10.02 10.37 0.61
N LEU A 147 -10.43 9.12 0.50
CA LEU A 147 -10.47 8.39 -0.76
C LEU A 147 -11.36 9.09 -1.78
N GLU A 148 -12.59 9.39 -1.42
CA GLU A 148 -13.56 10.04 -2.31
C GLU A 148 -13.07 11.41 -2.79
N LYS A 149 -12.44 12.19 -1.89
CA LYS A 149 -11.87 13.51 -2.22
C LYS A 149 -10.77 13.43 -3.27
N ASN A 150 -9.89 12.43 -3.18
CA ASN A 150 -8.72 12.33 -4.05
C ASN A 150 -8.97 11.54 -5.32
N THR A 151 -9.93 10.60 -5.33
CA THR A 151 -10.20 9.71 -6.46
C THR A 151 -11.48 10.06 -7.22
N GLY A 152 -12.42 10.72 -6.54
CA GLY A 152 -13.78 10.92 -7.04
C GLY A 152 -14.59 9.61 -7.13
N ILE A 153 -14.04 8.48 -6.66
CA ILE A 153 -14.75 7.20 -6.59
C ILE A 153 -15.67 7.25 -5.38
N ARG A 154 -16.97 7.06 -5.58
CA ARG A 154 -17.92 6.89 -4.49
C ARG A 154 -17.67 5.56 -3.80
N ILE A 155 -17.63 5.56 -2.48
CA ILE A 155 -17.54 4.34 -1.67
C ILE A 155 -18.94 3.98 -1.17
N ASP A 156 -19.46 2.84 -1.64
CA ASP A 156 -20.81 2.40 -1.31
C ASP A 156 -20.87 1.67 0.02
N HIS A 157 -19.87 0.82 0.27
CA HIS A 157 -19.76 0.00 1.46
C HIS A 157 -18.34 0.00 2.00
N PHE A 158 -18.16 -0.43 3.26
CA PHE A 158 -16.86 -0.73 3.79
C PHE A 158 -16.85 -2.03 4.61
N VAL A 159 -15.68 -2.66 4.65
CA VAL A 159 -15.34 -3.78 5.53
C VAL A 159 -14.04 -3.45 6.23
N ALA A 160 -14.07 -3.27 7.54
CA ALA A 160 -12.89 -3.05 8.35
C ALA A 160 -12.57 -4.31 9.16
N ILE A 161 -11.29 -4.71 9.15
CA ILE A 161 -10.80 -5.93 9.80
C ILE A 161 -9.66 -5.55 10.74
N ASN A 162 -9.69 -6.02 11.98
CA ASN A 162 -8.57 -5.86 12.90
C ASN A 162 -7.63 -7.08 12.89
N PHE A 163 -6.45 -6.95 13.45
CA PHE A 163 -5.44 -8.01 13.46
C PHE A 163 -5.87 -9.29 14.18
N ALA A 164 -6.63 -9.16 15.27
CA ALA A 164 -7.12 -10.34 16.00
C ALA A 164 -8.08 -11.14 15.12
N GLY A 165 -9.03 -10.44 14.49
CA GLY A 165 -9.98 -11.06 13.60
C GLY A 165 -9.35 -11.71 12.37
N PHE A 166 -8.37 -11.05 11.77
CA PHE A 166 -7.60 -11.65 10.67
C PHE A 166 -6.99 -13.00 11.08
N ARG A 167 -6.33 -13.07 12.25
CA ARG A 167 -5.76 -14.32 12.77
C ARG A 167 -6.80 -15.40 12.96
N ASP A 168 -7.93 -15.02 13.56
CA ASP A 168 -8.98 -15.97 13.91
C ASP A 168 -9.64 -16.56 12.66
N MET A 169 -9.84 -15.75 11.62
CA MET A 169 -10.29 -16.21 10.30
C MET A 169 -9.32 -17.20 9.66
N VAL A 170 -8.01 -16.91 9.69
CA VAL A 170 -6.98 -17.82 9.16
C VAL A 170 -6.96 -19.14 9.93
N ASN A 171 -7.06 -19.09 11.26
CA ASN A 171 -7.11 -20.31 12.08
C ASN A 171 -8.38 -21.14 11.82
N ALA A 172 -9.52 -20.48 11.62
CA ALA A 172 -10.80 -21.15 11.35
C ALA A 172 -10.80 -21.96 10.05
N VAL A 173 -10.04 -21.53 9.02
CA VAL A 173 -9.86 -22.33 7.78
C VAL A 173 -8.76 -23.39 7.89
N GLY A 174 -8.13 -23.52 9.06
CA GLY A 174 -7.04 -24.46 9.31
C GLY A 174 -5.71 -24.04 8.68
N GLY A 175 -5.45 -22.74 8.61
CA GLY A 175 -4.25 -22.15 8.02
C GLY A 175 -4.35 -21.92 6.51
N VAL A 176 -3.46 -21.03 5.99
CA VAL A 176 -3.39 -20.66 4.57
C VAL A 176 -2.06 -21.16 4.00
N PRO A 177 -2.08 -21.91 2.88
CA PRO A 177 -0.86 -22.36 2.22
C PRO A 177 -0.19 -21.19 1.51
N GLU A 178 1.09 -21.00 1.77
CA GLU A 178 1.93 -19.99 1.12
C GLU A 178 3.27 -20.60 0.72
N CYS A 179 3.88 -19.99 -0.29
CA CYS A 179 5.22 -20.35 -0.73
C CYS A 179 6.11 -19.12 -0.79
N ASN A 180 7.30 -19.22 -0.20
CA ASN A 180 8.32 -18.19 -0.28
C ASN A 180 9.61 -18.75 -0.88
N THR A 181 10.17 -18.05 -1.85
CA THR A 181 11.39 -18.48 -2.57
C THR A 181 12.66 -18.30 -1.73
N THR A 182 12.63 -17.42 -0.73
CA THR A 182 13.75 -17.12 0.18
C THR A 182 13.30 -17.19 1.63
N ALA A 183 14.21 -17.48 2.55
CA ALA A 183 13.90 -17.47 3.98
C ALA A 183 13.48 -16.05 4.43
N ILE A 184 12.49 -15.98 5.30
CA ILE A 184 11.99 -14.74 5.88
C ILE A 184 12.41 -14.70 7.35
N ASN A 185 13.12 -13.65 7.74
CA ASN A 185 13.47 -13.38 9.14
C ASN A 185 13.22 -11.91 9.41
N ASP A 186 12.00 -11.55 9.79
CA ASP A 186 11.60 -10.17 10.02
C ASP A 186 11.27 -9.95 11.52
N PRO A 187 12.22 -9.39 12.30
CA PRO A 187 12.04 -9.17 13.74
C PRO A 187 10.88 -8.22 14.08
N LYS A 188 10.53 -7.27 13.18
CA LYS A 188 9.45 -6.30 13.42
C LYS A 188 8.07 -6.91 13.27
N SER A 189 7.90 -7.83 12.33
CA SER A 189 6.66 -8.60 12.20
C SER A 189 6.65 -9.87 13.07
N GLY A 190 7.79 -10.26 13.63
CA GLY A 190 7.98 -11.47 14.41
C GLY A 190 7.90 -12.75 13.58
N LEU A 191 8.11 -12.67 12.26
CA LEU A 191 8.01 -13.80 11.35
C LEU A 191 9.37 -14.42 11.08
N HIS A 192 9.44 -15.74 11.27
CA HIS A 192 10.57 -16.59 10.91
C HIS A 192 10.05 -17.76 10.05
N LEU A 193 10.42 -17.82 8.78
CA LEU A 193 10.08 -18.92 7.86
C LEU A 193 11.32 -19.31 7.05
N THR A 194 11.51 -20.60 6.83
CA THR A 194 12.47 -21.09 5.83
C THR A 194 11.95 -20.86 4.42
N ALA A 195 12.80 -20.97 3.40
CA ALA A 195 12.32 -21.02 2.02
C ALA A 195 11.44 -22.28 1.79
N GLY A 196 10.43 -22.20 0.92
CA GLY A 196 9.57 -23.30 0.55
C GLY A 196 8.10 -23.10 0.88
N HIS A 197 7.36 -24.23 0.90
CA HIS A 197 5.92 -24.25 1.16
C HIS A 197 5.63 -24.32 2.66
N HIS A 198 4.68 -23.49 3.10
CA HIS A 198 4.24 -23.40 4.49
C HIS A 198 2.72 -23.38 4.58
N LEU A 199 2.18 -23.95 5.63
CA LEU A 199 0.79 -23.77 6.03
C LEU A 199 0.79 -22.77 7.19
N LEU A 200 0.53 -21.51 6.87
CA LEU A 200 0.60 -20.42 7.84
C LEU A 200 -0.59 -20.42 8.79
N ASN A 201 -0.35 -20.50 10.09
CA ASN A 201 -1.38 -20.22 11.09
C ASN A 201 -1.64 -18.71 11.18
N GLY A 202 -2.64 -18.31 11.99
CA GLY A 202 -3.05 -16.90 12.08
C GLY A 202 -1.92 -15.94 12.49
N TRP A 203 -1.01 -16.35 13.36
CA TRP A 203 0.13 -15.53 13.77
C TRP A 203 1.17 -15.39 12.66
N GLN A 204 1.50 -16.50 12.02
CA GLN A 204 2.44 -16.52 10.90
C GLN A 204 1.87 -15.74 9.70
N ALA A 205 0.59 -15.90 9.41
CA ALA A 205 -0.10 -15.17 8.36
C ALA A 205 -0.07 -13.65 8.63
N LEU A 206 -0.38 -13.22 9.85
CA LEU A 206 -0.30 -11.81 10.23
C LEU A 206 1.13 -11.27 10.08
N GLY A 207 2.13 -12.01 10.52
CA GLY A 207 3.53 -11.68 10.31
C GLY A 207 3.89 -11.59 8.83
N TYR A 208 3.41 -12.53 8.01
CA TYR A 208 3.67 -12.61 6.57
C TYR A 208 3.14 -11.39 5.80
N VAL A 209 1.90 -10.98 6.06
CA VAL A 209 1.30 -9.81 5.39
C VAL A 209 1.85 -8.47 5.91
N ARG A 210 2.58 -8.46 7.04
CA ARG A 210 3.20 -7.27 7.65
C ARG A 210 4.70 -7.16 7.42
N ALA A 211 5.40 -8.26 7.07
CA ALA A 211 6.86 -8.28 6.89
C ALA A 211 7.31 -7.28 5.81
N ARG A 212 8.35 -6.48 6.10
CA ARG A 212 8.91 -5.46 5.20
C ARG A 212 10.42 -5.54 5.03
N TYR A 213 11.14 -5.70 6.14
CA TYR A 213 12.56 -5.33 6.22
C TYR A 213 13.53 -6.37 5.69
N THR A 214 13.08 -7.62 5.51
CA THR A 214 13.96 -8.74 5.10
C THR A 214 13.56 -9.36 3.77
N LEU A 215 12.66 -8.72 3.04
CA LEU A 215 12.08 -9.24 1.81
C LEU A 215 12.20 -8.23 0.67
N GLY A 216 12.86 -8.63 -0.40
CA GLY A 216 13.03 -7.82 -1.60
C GLY A 216 13.80 -6.53 -1.31
N ASP A 217 13.30 -5.40 -1.82
CA ASP A 217 13.88 -4.07 -1.63
C ASP A 217 13.43 -3.36 -0.33
N GLY A 218 12.64 -4.03 0.52
CA GLY A 218 12.06 -3.45 1.74
C GLY A 218 10.91 -2.47 1.48
N SER A 219 10.47 -2.33 0.22
CA SER A 219 9.44 -1.39 -0.18
C SER A 219 8.04 -1.82 0.27
N ASP A 220 7.13 -0.84 0.34
CA ASP A 220 5.71 -1.08 0.57
C ASP A 220 5.07 -1.90 -0.56
N LEU A 221 5.57 -1.74 -1.78
CA LEU A 221 5.08 -2.46 -2.96
C LEU A 221 5.29 -3.98 -2.84
N GLY A 222 6.46 -4.42 -2.34
CA GLY A 222 6.72 -5.83 -2.07
C GLY A 222 5.77 -6.42 -1.02
N ARG A 223 5.40 -5.62 0.00
CA ARG A 223 4.40 -6.03 0.98
C ARG A 223 3.01 -6.17 0.35
N ILE A 224 2.58 -5.21 -0.46
CA ILE A 224 1.27 -5.25 -1.13
C ILE A 224 1.16 -6.48 -2.03
N ALA A 225 2.21 -6.81 -2.80
CA ALA A 225 2.21 -8.02 -3.64
C ALA A 225 2.02 -9.31 -2.81
N ARG A 226 2.66 -9.40 -1.64
CA ARG A 226 2.46 -10.52 -0.71
C ARG A 226 1.04 -10.55 -0.15
N GLN A 227 0.47 -9.39 0.20
CA GLN A 227 -0.92 -9.30 0.65
C GLN A 227 -1.90 -9.78 -0.42
N GLN A 228 -1.71 -9.39 -1.67
CA GLN A 228 -2.55 -9.84 -2.80
C GLN A 228 -2.44 -11.35 -3.03
N ALA A 229 -1.22 -11.89 -2.98
CA ALA A 229 -0.99 -13.32 -3.10
C ALA A 229 -1.65 -14.09 -1.95
N PHE A 230 -1.45 -13.63 -0.71
CA PHE A 230 -2.07 -14.21 0.47
C PHE A 230 -3.60 -14.19 0.38
N MET A 231 -4.20 -13.09 -0.10
CA MET A 231 -5.65 -13.00 -0.30
C MET A 231 -6.15 -14.03 -1.33
N SER A 232 -5.42 -14.24 -2.42
CA SER A 232 -5.74 -15.30 -3.39
C SER A 232 -5.69 -16.68 -2.75
N SER A 233 -4.63 -17.00 -2.02
CA SER A 233 -4.47 -18.28 -1.29
C SER A 233 -5.55 -18.47 -0.22
N LEU A 234 -5.92 -17.41 0.50
CA LEU A 234 -7.01 -17.45 1.48
C LEU A 234 -8.35 -17.77 0.82
N VAL A 235 -8.68 -17.11 -0.29
CA VAL A 235 -9.91 -17.36 -1.06
C VAL A 235 -9.96 -18.80 -1.52
N ASP A 236 -8.87 -19.34 -2.08
CA ASP A 236 -8.79 -20.73 -2.52
C ASP A 236 -8.91 -21.70 -1.34
N ARG A 237 -8.31 -21.35 -0.20
CA ARG A 237 -8.44 -22.15 1.03
C ARG A 237 -9.87 -22.20 1.54
N VAL A 238 -10.57 -21.07 1.59
CA VAL A 238 -12.00 -21.00 1.95
C VAL A 238 -12.83 -21.85 0.99
N ARG A 239 -12.64 -21.70 -0.33
CA ARG A 239 -13.33 -22.51 -1.35
C ARG A 239 -13.12 -24.00 -1.13
N SER A 240 -11.91 -24.45 -0.82
CA SER A 240 -11.60 -25.84 -0.56
C SER A 240 -12.34 -26.43 0.66
N LYS A 241 -12.82 -25.58 1.56
CA LYS A 241 -13.55 -25.96 2.78
C LYS A 241 -15.09 -25.92 2.64
N LEU A 242 -15.61 -25.40 1.52
CA LEU A 242 -17.07 -25.23 1.33
C LEU A 242 -17.89 -26.53 1.42
N LEU A 243 -17.25 -27.69 1.22
CA LEU A 243 -17.91 -28.99 1.37
C LEU A 243 -17.98 -29.48 2.82
N ASN A 244 -17.33 -28.80 3.76
CA ASN A 244 -17.36 -29.14 5.19
C ASN A 244 -18.21 -28.10 5.95
N PRO A 245 -19.46 -28.42 6.32
CA PRO A 245 -20.36 -27.47 6.99
C PRO A 245 -19.83 -26.92 8.31
N VAL A 246 -19.07 -27.72 9.07
CA VAL A 246 -18.47 -27.32 10.35
C VAL A 246 -17.37 -26.30 10.10
N ALA A 247 -16.50 -26.53 9.13
CA ALA A 247 -15.43 -25.58 8.79
C ALA A 247 -16.00 -24.27 8.23
N VAL A 248 -17.06 -24.33 7.42
CA VAL A 248 -17.77 -23.14 6.94
C VAL A 248 -18.36 -22.35 8.10
N TYR A 249 -19.06 -23.01 9.03
CA TYR A 249 -19.62 -22.35 10.19
C TYR A 249 -18.53 -21.70 11.05
N GLN A 250 -17.44 -22.40 11.36
CA GLN A 250 -16.32 -21.85 12.14
C GLN A 250 -15.68 -20.64 11.48
N PHE A 251 -15.52 -20.67 10.16
CA PHE A 251 -15.03 -19.53 9.40
C PHE A 251 -16.00 -18.34 9.45
N LEU A 252 -17.29 -18.58 9.21
CA LEU A 252 -18.30 -17.52 9.26
C LEU A 252 -18.43 -16.92 10.66
N ASP A 253 -18.39 -17.74 11.72
CA ASP A 253 -18.41 -17.28 13.10
C ASP A 253 -17.18 -16.40 13.43
N ALA A 254 -15.98 -16.85 13.04
CA ALA A 254 -14.76 -16.07 13.21
C ALA A 254 -14.81 -14.78 12.37
N ALA A 255 -15.25 -14.82 11.13
CA ALA A 255 -15.36 -13.67 10.26
C ALA A 255 -16.34 -12.63 10.81
N THR A 256 -17.56 -13.03 11.17
CA THR A 256 -18.60 -12.11 11.67
C THR A 256 -18.22 -11.43 12.98
N ARG A 257 -17.44 -12.08 13.85
CA ARG A 257 -16.90 -11.46 15.07
C ARG A 257 -15.75 -10.49 14.81
N SER A 258 -15.17 -10.55 13.63
CA SER A 258 -13.86 -9.95 13.31
C SER A 258 -13.96 -8.74 12.41
N ILE A 259 -15.10 -8.57 11.76
CA ILE A 259 -15.31 -7.48 10.81
C ILE A 259 -16.30 -6.45 11.36
N THR A 260 -16.06 -5.20 10.95
CA THR A 260 -17.00 -4.11 11.08
C THR A 260 -17.44 -3.70 9.69
N ILE A 261 -18.73 -3.57 9.46
CA ILE A 261 -19.31 -3.19 8.17
C ILE A 261 -20.23 -1.97 8.33
N ASP A 262 -20.53 -1.32 7.22
CA ASP A 262 -21.58 -0.31 7.25
C ASP A 262 -22.98 -0.95 7.34
N ASN A 263 -23.92 -0.23 7.94
CA ASN A 263 -25.28 -0.70 8.14
C ASN A 263 -26.08 -0.84 6.83
N ARG A 264 -25.67 -0.12 5.75
CA ARG A 264 -26.33 -0.17 4.43
C ARG A 264 -26.06 -1.48 3.71
N LEU A 265 -24.97 -2.18 4.07
CA LEU A 265 -24.67 -3.51 3.51
C LEU A 265 -25.73 -4.56 3.91
N GLY A 266 -26.51 -4.32 4.97
CA GLY A 266 -27.64 -5.18 5.36
C GLY A 266 -27.26 -6.44 6.13
N GLY A 267 -26.23 -6.39 6.97
CA GLY A 267 -25.82 -7.45 7.88
C GLY A 267 -25.33 -8.72 7.17
N ILE A 268 -25.61 -9.87 7.79
CA ILE A 268 -25.18 -11.18 7.24
C ILE A 268 -25.83 -11.48 5.89
N LYS A 269 -27.06 -10.99 5.64
CA LYS A 269 -27.72 -11.16 4.34
C LYS A 269 -26.95 -10.42 3.24
N GLY A 270 -26.59 -9.17 3.45
CA GLY A 270 -25.83 -8.39 2.48
C GLY A 270 -24.45 -8.98 2.20
N LEU A 271 -23.74 -9.47 3.24
CA LEU A 271 -22.48 -10.20 3.06
C LEU A 271 -22.67 -11.48 2.25
N TYR A 272 -23.76 -12.21 2.46
CA TYR A 272 -24.09 -13.40 1.69
C TYR A 272 -24.39 -13.06 0.23
N ASP A 273 -25.17 -12.03 -0.03
CA ASP A 273 -25.49 -11.56 -1.39
C ASP A 273 -24.21 -11.12 -2.13
N LEU A 274 -23.33 -10.40 -1.44
CA LEU A 274 -22.02 -10.01 -1.94
C LEU A 274 -21.14 -11.23 -2.26
N ALA A 275 -21.05 -12.19 -1.33
CA ALA A 275 -20.27 -13.41 -1.52
C ALA A 275 -20.80 -14.25 -2.72
N ASN A 276 -22.11 -14.31 -2.90
CA ASN A 276 -22.73 -14.98 -4.04
C ASN A 276 -22.43 -14.25 -5.36
N SER A 277 -22.42 -12.92 -5.38
CA SER A 277 -22.04 -12.14 -6.54
C SER A 277 -20.61 -12.46 -6.98
N LEU A 278 -19.69 -12.55 -6.01
CA LEU A 278 -18.28 -12.87 -6.26
C LEU A 278 -18.06 -14.35 -6.59
N LYS A 279 -18.85 -15.27 -6.01
CA LYS A 279 -18.73 -16.72 -6.28
C LYS A 279 -18.97 -17.06 -7.76
N ALA A 280 -19.83 -16.30 -8.43
CA ALA A 280 -20.14 -16.49 -9.85
C ALA A 280 -19.00 -16.01 -10.77
N LEU A 281 -18.04 -15.22 -10.26
CA LEU A 281 -16.93 -14.69 -11.04
C LEU A 281 -15.83 -15.75 -11.21
N PRO A 282 -15.41 -16.04 -12.45
CA PRO A 282 -14.20 -16.85 -12.66
C PRO A 282 -12.98 -16.13 -12.06
N PRO A 283 -12.02 -16.84 -11.46
CA PRO A 283 -10.80 -16.23 -10.92
C PRO A 283 -10.03 -15.38 -11.94
N SER A 284 -10.11 -15.74 -13.23
CA SER A 284 -9.50 -14.98 -14.32
C SER A 284 -10.16 -13.61 -14.60
N GLN A 285 -11.34 -13.37 -14.05
CA GLN A 285 -12.10 -12.12 -14.16
C GLN A 285 -11.98 -11.25 -12.90
N VAL A 286 -11.15 -11.65 -11.94
CA VAL A 286 -10.82 -10.85 -10.77
C VAL A 286 -9.38 -10.39 -10.90
N THR A 287 -9.19 -9.08 -11.07
CA THR A 287 -7.87 -8.48 -11.25
C THR A 287 -7.43 -7.79 -9.98
N PHE A 288 -6.23 -8.12 -9.49
CA PHE A 288 -5.57 -7.43 -8.41
C PHE A 288 -4.47 -6.55 -8.98
N PHE A 289 -4.40 -5.31 -8.55
CA PHE A 289 -3.30 -4.41 -8.89
C PHE A 289 -3.05 -3.40 -7.78
N THR A 290 -1.89 -2.81 -7.81
CA THR A 290 -1.51 -1.71 -6.92
C THR A 290 -1.62 -0.41 -7.70
N LEU A 291 -2.16 0.62 -7.07
CA LEU A 291 -2.20 1.96 -7.65
C LEU A 291 -0.76 2.39 -7.99
N PRO A 292 -0.49 2.80 -9.24
CA PRO A 292 0.85 3.23 -9.66
C PRO A 292 1.35 4.41 -8.83
N THR A 293 2.58 4.32 -8.35
CA THR A 293 3.18 5.38 -7.52
C THR A 293 4.65 5.57 -7.84
N TYR A 294 5.16 6.74 -7.52
CA TYR A 294 6.58 7.03 -7.50
C TYR A 294 7.00 7.61 -6.14
N PRO A 295 8.26 7.43 -5.71
CA PRO A 295 8.75 7.96 -4.45
C PRO A 295 8.61 9.48 -4.36
N ARG A 296 8.09 9.99 -3.23
CA ARG A 296 7.89 11.43 -3.01
C ARG A 296 9.19 12.23 -3.00
N TYR A 297 10.31 11.62 -2.68
CA TYR A 297 11.62 12.30 -2.72
C TYR A 297 11.97 12.87 -4.11
N TYR A 298 11.25 12.52 -5.19
CA TYR A 298 11.39 13.18 -6.49
C TYR A 298 10.83 14.60 -6.50
N VAL A 299 9.89 14.88 -5.59
CA VAL A 299 9.25 16.18 -5.40
C VAL A 299 9.84 16.89 -4.18
N ASP A 300 10.06 16.15 -3.10
CA ASP A 300 10.65 16.60 -1.86
C ASP A 300 11.83 15.68 -1.46
N PRO A 301 13.07 16.09 -1.76
CA PRO A 301 14.26 15.26 -1.51
C PRO A 301 14.51 14.90 -0.03
N THR A 302 13.82 15.55 0.89
CA THR A 302 13.93 15.25 2.33
C THR A 302 13.01 14.11 2.76
N ASP A 303 12.05 13.74 1.92
CA ASP A 303 11.09 12.68 2.18
C ASP A 303 11.48 11.38 1.45
N LEU A 304 11.99 10.42 2.23
CA LEU A 304 12.47 9.13 1.74
C LEU A 304 11.45 7.99 1.90
N ALA A 305 10.31 8.27 2.51
CA ALA A 305 9.37 7.23 2.95
C ALA A 305 8.05 7.23 2.18
N ASP A 306 7.62 8.39 1.71
CA ASP A 306 6.30 8.57 1.14
C ASP A 306 6.29 8.40 -0.38
N VAL A 307 5.10 8.18 -0.93
CA VAL A 307 4.90 8.00 -2.37
C VAL A 307 3.85 8.96 -2.90
N MET A 308 4.02 9.34 -4.16
CA MET A 308 3.07 10.14 -4.94
C MET A 308 2.38 9.25 -5.96
N TRP A 309 1.13 9.54 -6.24
CA TRP A 309 0.37 8.87 -7.30
C TRP A 309 0.84 9.33 -8.67
N THR A 310 0.89 8.40 -9.63
CA THR A 310 1.42 8.65 -10.97
C THR A 310 0.34 9.22 -11.88
N GLN A 311 0.57 10.42 -12.43
CA GLN A 311 -0.34 11.03 -13.39
C GLN A 311 0.20 10.86 -14.82
N PRO A 312 -0.65 10.60 -15.83
CA PRO A 312 -2.13 10.55 -15.79
C PRO A 312 -2.75 9.19 -15.45
N GLU A 313 -1.95 8.14 -15.19
CA GLU A 313 -2.40 6.75 -15.04
C GLU A 313 -3.45 6.60 -13.95
N ASP A 314 -3.22 7.21 -12.79
CA ASP A 314 -4.15 7.14 -11.67
C ASP A 314 -5.50 7.77 -12.01
N SER A 315 -5.49 8.89 -12.75
CA SER A 315 -6.72 9.55 -13.21
C SER A 315 -7.52 8.65 -14.13
N LEU A 316 -6.86 7.87 -15.01
CA LEU A 316 -7.51 6.91 -15.90
C LEU A 316 -8.09 5.73 -15.12
N ILE A 317 -7.35 5.23 -14.12
CA ILE A 317 -7.83 4.16 -13.23
C ILE A 317 -9.05 4.63 -12.42
N PHE A 318 -9.00 5.82 -11.83
CA PHE A 318 -10.13 6.37 -11.08
C PHE A 318 -11.35 6.63 -11.99
N GLN A 319 -11.11 7.05 -13.22
CA GLN A 319 -12.18 7.20 -14.21
C GLN A 319 -12.80 5.84 -14.57
N ALA A 320 -11.98 4.79 -14.74
CA ALA A 320 -12.46 3.45 -15.03
C ALA A 320 -13.40 2.93 -13.92
N PHE A 321 -13.03 3.09 -12.65
CA PHE A 321 -13.88 2.74 -11.50
C PHE A 321 -15.19 3.54 -11.49
N ARG A 322 -15.14 4.85 -11.77
CA ARG A 322 -16.36 5.70 -11.82
C ARG A 322 -17.29 5.34 -12.98
N GLN A 323 -16.74 4.83 -14.08
CA GLN A 323 -17.49 4.53 -15.31
C GLN A 323 -17.83 3.04 -15.47
N ASP A 324 -17.59 2.22 -14.46
CA ASP A 324 -17.80 0.76 -14.50
C ASP A 324 -17.11 0.10 -15.71
N VAL A 325 -15.83 0.45 -15.94
CA VAL A 325 -14.99 -0.07 -17.02
C VAL A 325 -13.81 -0.83 -16.44
N PRO A 326 -13.47 -2.05 -16.95
CA PRO A 326 -12.33 -2.80 -16.46
C PRO A 326 -11.00 -2.05 -16.61
N VAL A 327 -10.16 -2.11 -15.60
CA VAL A 327 -8.81 -1.55 -15.64
C VAL A 327 -7.94 -2.40 -16.57
N THR A 328 -7.34 -1.78 -17.58
CA THR A 328 -6.51 -2.45 -18.57
C THR A 328 -5.03 -2.42 -18.18
N LYS A 329 -4.25 -3.36 -18.75
CA LYS A 329 -2.79 -3.36 -18.57
C LYS A 329 -2.13 -2.06 -19.04
N ASP A 330 -2.71 -1.38 -20.02
CA ASP A 330 -2.18 -0.11 -20.54
C ASP A 330 -2.36 1.03 -19.54
N MET A 331 -3.48 1.04 -18.80
CA MET A 331 -3.71 2.00 -17.70
C MET A 331 -2.73 1.79 -16.52
N LEU A 332 -2.21 0.58 -16.38
CA LEU A 332 -1.27 0.21 -15.31
C LEU A 332 0.19 0.31 -15.74
N ARG A 333 0.49 0.69 -16.98
CA ARG A 333 1.87 0.85 -17.44
C ARG A 333 2.50 2.01 -16.72
N HIS A 334 3.61 1.73 -16.06
CA HIS A 334 4.44 2.75 -15.45
C HIS A 334 4.99 3.68 -16.52
N HIS A 335 4.63 4.94 -16.45
CA HIS A 335 5.48 5.99 -16.99
C HIS A 335 6.69 6.11 -16.05
N PRO A 336 7.91 6.25 -16.56
CA PRO A 336 9.05 6.46 -15.69
C PRO A 336 8.73 7.66 -14.79
N ALA A 337 9.01 7.50 -13.49
CA ALA A 337 8.86 8.60 -12.54
C ALA A 337 9.45 9.88 -13.14
N PRO A 338 8.89 11.07 -12.87
CA PRO A 338 9.39 12.31 -13.40
C PRO A 338 10.90 12.34 -13.29
N GLN A 339 11.61 12.44 -14.45
CA GLN A 339 13.06 12.47 -14.41
C GLN A 339 13.44 13.72 -13.61
N LEU A 340 14.32 13.54 -12.63
CA LEU A 340 14.86 14.66 -11.90
C LEU A 340 15.52 15.61 -12.94
N SER A 341 14.97 16.81 -13.08
CA SER A 341 15.55 17.78 -14.00
C SER A 341 16.90 18.24 -13.45
N PRO A 342 17.97 18.33 -14.28
CA PRO A 342 19.22 18.94 -13.86
C PRO A 342 19.02 20.30 -13.19
N ALA A 343 18.04 21.09 -13.64
CA ALA A 343 17.70 22.41 -13.09
C ALA A 343 17.27 22.38 -11.61
N THR A 344 16.80 21.24 -11.09
CA THR A 344 16.43 21.09 -9.68
C THR A 344 17.58 20.65 -8.80
N VAL A 345 18.72 20.24 -9.41
CA VAL A 345 19.92 19.78 -8.68
C VAL A 345 20.78 20.96 -8.29
N SER A 346 20.87 21.23 -6.99
CA SER A 346 21.82 22.19 -6.42
C SER A 346 23.21 21.54 -6.34
N LEU A 347 24.14 22.02 -7.16
CA LEU A 347 25.47 21.43 -7.35
C LEU A 347 26.59 22.41 -6.98
N ALA A 348 27.48 22.01 -6.07
CA ALA A 348 28.74 22.69 -5.82
C ALA A 348 29.87 21.97 -6.59
N VAL A 349 30.75 22.73 -7.27
CA VAL A 349 31.91 22.18 -8.01
C VAL A 349 33.19 22.70 -7.38
N LEU A 350 33.95 21.81 -6.76
CA LEU A 350 35.16 22.15 -6.03
C LEU A 350 36.38 21.46 -6.64
N ASN A 351 37.43 22.23 -6.87
CA ASN A 351 38.71 21.74 -7.44
C ASN A 351 39.60 21.21 -6.33
N GLY A 352 39.90 19.90 -6.38
CA GLY A 352 40.83 19.19 -5.51
C GLY A 352 42.20 18.98 -6.12
N THR A 353 42.54 19.76 -7.16
CA THR A 353 43.84 19.68 -7.86
C THR A 353 44.50 21.04 -7.93
N TYR A 354 45.75 21.10 -8.40
CA TYR A 354 46.46 22.38 -8.67
C TYR A 354 46.14 22.94 -10.07
N SER A 355 45.23 22.33 -10.85
CA SER A 355 44.85 22.84 -12.17
C SER A 355 43.98 24.08 -12.04
N TYR A 356 44.56 25.24 -12.36
CA TYR A 356 43.89 26.54 -12.24
C TYR A 356 42.63 26.65 -13.13
N GLY A 357 41.50 27.07 -12.58
CA GLY A 357 40.25 27.29 -13.31
C GLY A 357 39.49 26.04 -13.70
N LEU A 358 39.93 24.80 -13.29
CA LEU A 358 39.25 23.55 -13.62
C LEU A 358 37.83 23.53 -13.15
N GLN A 359 37.54 24.00 -11.92
CA GLN A 359 36.19 24.06 -11.35
C GLN A 359 35.26 24.95 -12.17
N ASP A 360 35.77 26.05 -12.73
CA ASP A 360 34.92 27.00 -13.45
C ASP A 360 34.60 26.47 -14.84
N THR A 361 35.55 25.78 -15.50
CA THR A 361 35.33 25.12 -16.77
C THR A 361 34.28 23.99 -16.63
N VAL A 362 34.43 23.17 -15.61
CA VAL A 362 33.49 22.05 -15.35
C VAL A 362 32.11 22.57 -14.95
N ALA A 363 32.06 23.59 -14.12
CA ALA A 363 30.82 24.23 -13.73
C ALA A 363 30.07 24.84 -14.93
N ALA A 364 30.79 25.49 -15.86
CA ALA A 364 30.18 26.03 -17.06
C ALA A 364 29.58 24.92 -17.96
N THR A 365 30.29 23.80 -18.11
CA THR A 365 29.78 22.64 -18.85
C THR A 365 28.53 22.07 -18.21
N LEU A 366 28.55 21.85 -16.90
CA LEU A 366 27.38 21.33 -16.18
C LEU A 366 26.20 22.31 -16.14
N GLN A 367 26.48 23.62 -16.17
CA GLN A 367 25.44 24.62 -16.30
C GLN A 367 24.78 24.61 -17.70
N GLN A 368 25.56 24.37 -18.76
CA GLN A 368 25.02 24.15 -20.11
C GLN A 368 24.18 22.86 -20.19
N ASP A 369 24.51 21.83 -19.40
CA ASP A 369 23.72 20.63 -19.22
C ASP A 369 22.45 20.86 -18.35
N GLY A 370 22.25 22.07 -17.89
CA GLY A 370 21.05 22.51 -17.16
C GLY A 370 21.14 22.40 -15.63
N PHE A 371 22.29 22.03 -15.05
CA PHE A 371 22.44 21.97 -13.59
C PHE A 371 22.49 23.35 -12.94
N LYS A 372 21.89 23.46 -11.75
CA LYS A 372 21.96 24.67 -10.95
C LYS A 372 23.25 24.72 -10.14
N ILE A 373 24.27 25.43 -10.66
CA ILE A 373 25.54 25.61 -9.93
C ILE A 373 25.32 26.61 -8.79
N THR A 374 25.56 26.16 -7.57
CA THR A 374 25.39 26.98 -6.35
C THR A 374 26.70 27.54 -5.81
N ARG A 375 27.81 26.85 -6.13
CA ARG A 375 29.14 27.25 -5.66
C ARG A 375 30.22 26.65 -6.55
N THR A 376 31.27 27.43 -6.83
CA THR A 376 32.57 26.95 -7.36
C THR A 376 33.69 27.36 -6.39
N GLY A 377 34.84 26.69 -6.47
CA GLY A 377 36.01 27.05 -5.66
C GLY A 377 37.00 25.91 -5.48
N ALA A 378 37.96 26.13 -4.59
CA ALA A 378 38.93 25.09 -4.23
C ALA A 378 38.36 24.14 -3.18
N ALA A 379 38.66 22.87 -3.28
CA ALA A 379 38.41 21.88 -2.24
C ALA A 379 39.39 22.10 -1.07
N ARG A 380 39.08 21.52 0.09
CA ARG A 380 39.98 21.60 1.27
C ARG A 380 41.36 20.95 1.00
N SER A 381 41.36 19.88 0.20
CA SER A 381 42.59 19.22 -0.29
C SER A 381 42.76 19.53 -1.76
N GLN A 382 44.00 19.88 -2.18
CA GLN A 382 44.37 20.13 -3.58
C GLN A 382 45.12 18.94 -4.20
N THR A 383 45.21 17.80 -3.50
CA THR A 383 45.92 16.59 -3.90
C THR A 383 44.99 15.42 -4.11
N LEU A 384 43.73 15.67 -4.48
CA LEU A 384 42.79 14.60 -4.77
C LEU A 384 43.17 13.90 -6.07
N THR A 385 43.30 12.60 -5.98
CA THR A 385 43.58 11.76 -7.15
C THR A 385 42.32 11.27 -7.82
N GLN A 386 41.22 11.17 -7.08
CA GLN A 386 39.94 10.66 -7.57
C GLN A 386 38.88 11.74 -7.56
N THR A 387 38.10 11.84 -8.62
CA THR A 387 36.90 12.64 -8.73
C THR A 387 35.76 11.96 -7.97
N VAL A 388 35.12 12.72 -7.06
CA VAL A 388 34.10 12.19 -6.14
C VAL A 388 32.87 13.07 -6.14
N ILE A 389 31.70 12.45 -6.20
CA ILE A 389 30.41 13.13 -6.03
C ILE A 389 29.90 12.81 -4.62
N GLN A 390 29.96 13.80 -3.74
CA GLN A 390 29.44 13.70 -2.37
C GLN A 390 27.97 14.06 -2.34
N TYR A 391 27.18 13.28 -1.59
CA TYR A 391 25.77 13.51 -1.38
C TYR A 391 25.34 13.08 0.03
N HIS A 392 24.29 13.74 0.56
CA HIS A 392 23.65 13.34 1.82
C HIS A 392 22.56 12.28 1.56
N PRO A 393 22.08 11.56 2.60
CA PRO A 393 20.88 10.74 2.47
C PRO A 393 19.74 11.54 1.81
N GLY A 394 19.14 11.02 0.73
CA GLY A 394 18.16 11.74 -0.09
C GLY A 394 18.73 12.41 -1.35
N GLY A 395 20.02 12.69 -1.41
CA GLY A 395 20.69 13.26 -2.59
C GLY A 395 21.19 12.25 -3.63
N GLN A 396 21.02 10.93 -3.40
CA GLN A 396 21.61 9.88 -4.24
C GLN A 396 21.22 9.97 -5.72
N ARG A 397 19.97 10.36 -6.03
CA ARG A 397 19.53 10.52 -7.42
C ARG A 397 20.15 11.73 -8.10
N ALA A 398 20.19 12.85 -7.38
CA ALA A 398 20.88 14.04 -7.87
C ALA A 398 22.37 13.72 -8.16
N ALA A 399 23.01 13.00 -7.24
CA ALA A 399 24.39 12.53 -7.42
C ALA A 399 24.54 11.61 -8.64
N ARG A 400 23.63 10.68 -8.89
CA ARG A 400 23.65 9.81 -10.09
C ARG A 400 23.41 10.61 -11.37
N LEU A 401 22.55 11.63 -11.35
CA LEU A 401 22.33 12.48 -12.50
C LEU A 401 23.60 13.29 -12.85
N VAL A 402 24.34 13.76 -11.83
CA VAL A 402 25.66 14.37 -12.02
C VAL A 402 26.66 13.35 -12.53
N ALA A 403 26.71 12.14 -11.98
CA ALA A 403 27.60 11.06 -12.40
C ALA A 403 27.40 10.64 -13.86
N ALA A 404 26.18 10.72 -14.36
CA ALA A 404 25.87 10.45 -15.78
C ALA A 404 26.55 11.48 -16.73
N LYS A 405 26.93 12.65 -16.21
CA LYS A 405 27.63 13.71 -16.95
C LYS A 405 29.12 13.78 -16.63
N VAL A 406 29.48 13.35 -15.42
CA VAL A 406 30.88 13.31 -14.95
C VAL A 406 31.32 11.85 -14.86
N HIS A 407 31.67 11.27 -16.03
CA HIS A 407 32.04 9.87 -16.12
C HIS A 407 33.24 9.56 -15.20
N GLY A 408 33.15 8.44 -14.48
CA GLY A 408 34.18 7.94 -13.58
C GLY A 408 34.22 8.53 -12.19
N ALA A 409 33.39 9.51 -11.90
CA ALA A 409 33.33 10.01 -10.56
C ALA A 409 32.73 8.97 -9.60
N ALA A 410 33.40 8.75 -8.46
CA ALA A 410 32.89 7.88 -7.40
C ALA A 410 31.75 8.53 -6.64
N LEU A 411 30.71 7.78 -6.31
CA LEU A 411 29.61 8.25 -5.46
C LEU A 411 29.94 8.01 -4.00
N LEU A 412 29.95 9.07 -3.18
CA LEU A 412 30.24 9.01 -1.75
C LEU A 412 29.11 9.61 -0.93
N GLN A 413 28.42 8.77 -0.18
CA GLN A 413 27.43 9.27 0.80
C GLN A 413 28.15 9.81 2.03
N VAL A 414 27.82 11.05 2.40
CA VAL A 414 28.38 11.72 3.59
C VAL A 414 27.28 11.98 4.61
N PRO A 415 27.61 12.02 5.92
CA PRO A 415 26.65 12.38 6.96
C PRO A 415 26.08 13.79 6.75
N GLY A 416 24.80 13.96 7.10
CA GLY A 416 24.11 15.25 6.99
C GLY A 416 22.70 15.08 6.45
N SER A 417 22.04 16.20 6.15
CA SER A 417 20.70 16.25 5.56
C SER A 417 20.67 17.21 4.38
N GLY A 418 19.76 16.97 3.44
CA GLY A 418 19.56 17.80 2.26
C GLY A 418 19.83 17.08 0.93
N SER A 419 19.45 17.73 -0.17
CA SER A 419 19.58 17.22 -1.54
C SER A 419 20.75 17.83 -2.31
N ALA A 420 21.52 18.73 -1.69
CA ALA A 420 22.68 19.35 -2.32
C ALA A 420 23.77 18.31 -2.60
N VAL A 421 24.37 18.42 -3.79
CA VAL A 421 25.44 17.54 -4.26
C VAL A 421 26.73 18.36 -4.39
N THR A 422 27.86 17.77 -3.99
CA THR A 422 29.17 18.38 -4.17
C THR A 422 30.03 17.50 -5.07
N LEU A 423 30.45 18.03 -6.19
CA LEU A 423 31.44 17.44 -7.07
C LEU A 423 32.83 17.89 -6.64
N LEU A 424 33.68 16.96 -6.21
CA LEU A 424 35.09 17.17 -5.93
C LEU A 424 35.90 16.64 -7.12
N LEU A 425 36.62 17.53 -7.80
CA LEU A 425 37.46 17.17 -8.96
C LEU A 425 38.79 16.64 -8.48
N GLY A 426 39.16 15.44 -8.91
CA GLY A 426 40.45 14.84 -8.72
C GLY A 426 41.30 14.95 -9.96
N SER A 427 42.60 14.51 -9.92
CA SER A 427 43.51 14.51 -11.06
C SER A 427 43.11 13.51 -12.16
N ASP A 428 42.21 12.59 -11.90
CA ASP A 428 41.61 11.66 -12.85
C ASP A 428 40.52 12.29 -13.72
N TYR A 429 40.05 13.50 -13.39
CA TYR A 429 39.04 14.16 -14.20
C TYR A 429 39.49 14.35 -15.66
N GLY A 430 38.72 13.80 -16.59
CA GLY A 430 38.98 13.88 -18.02
C GLY A 430 40.03 12.89 -18.56
N THR A 431 40.67 12.05 -17.72
CA THR A 431 41.71 11.09 -18.15
C THR A 431 41.17 9.68 -18.35
N THR A 432 39.99 9.36 -17.88
CA THR A 432 39.41 8.03 -17.92
C THR A 432 38.37 7.90 -19.04
N ALA A 433 38.67 7.08 -20.06
CA ALA A 433 37.64 6.54 -20.95
C ALA A 433 36.87 5.48 -20.15
N HIS A 434 35.70 5.86 -19.60
CA HIS A 434 34.91 4.97 -18.78
C HIS A 434 33.90 4.20 -19.62
N THR A 435 33.91 2.87 -19.47
CA THR A 435 32.78 2.01 -19.77
C THR A 435 31.54 2.60 -19.09
N GLY A 436 30.49 2.82 -19.85
CA GLY A 436 29.28 3.56 -19.47
C GLY A 436 28.71 3.22 -18.11
N PRO A 437 27.87 4.09 -17.55
CA PRO A 437 27.28 3.88 -16.25
C PRO A 437 26.60 2.53 -16.24
N GLY A 438 26.92 1.70 -15.24
CA GLY A 438 26.10 0.54 -14.94
C GLY A 438 24.65 0.99 -14.89
N GLU A 439 23.81 0.31 -15.64
CA GLU A 439 22.38 0.56 -15.76
C GLU A 439 21.82 0.94 -14.40
N ALA A 440 21.28 2.15 -14.29
CA ALA A 440 20.64 2.58 -13.06
C ALA A 440 19.63 1.49 -12.67
N PRO A 441 19.61 1.01 -11.42
CA PRO A 441 18.58 0.06 -11.03
C PRO A 441 17.25 0.66 -11.43
N GLN A 442 16.56 -0.03 -12.33
CA GLN A 442 15.22 0.36 -12.74
C GLN A 442 14.40 0.53 -11.46
N PRO A 443 13.54 1.56 -11.36
CA PRO A 443 12.60 1.65 -10.26
C PRO A 443 11.90 0.30 -10.18
N ALA A 444 11.78 -0.25 -8.97
CA ALA A 444 11.20 -1.56 -8.73
C ALA A 444 9.97 -1.71 -9.62
N SER A 445 10.03 -2.66 -10.53
CA SER A 445 9.02 -2.88 -11.55
C SER A 445 7.64 -2.88 -10.89
N SER A 446 6.73 -2.07 -11.43
CA SER A 446 5.32 -2.21 -11.11
C SER A 446 4.98 -3.69 -11.19
N PHE A 447 4.52 -4.26 -10.08
CA PHE A 447 4.07 -5.64 -10.14
C PHE A 447 2.98 -5.74 -11.20
N ALA A 448 3.21 -6.59 -12.19
CA ALA A 448 2.22 -6.85 -13.23
C ALA A 448 0.89 -7.23 -12.55
N PRO A 449 -0.25 -6.74 -13.05
CA PRO A 449 -1.54 -7.08 -12.51
C PRO A 449 -1.68 -8.60 -12.46
N ARG A 450 -2.13 -9.11 -11.32
CA ARG A 450 -2.30 -10.55 -11.09
C ARG A 450 -3.77 -10.92 -11.13
N THR A 451 -4.06 -12.06 -11.71
CA THR A 451 -5.35 -12.72 -11.54
C THR A 451 -5.31 -13.61 -10.30
N ALA A 452 -6.46 -13.87 -9.69
CA ALA A 452 -6.58 -14.71 -8.50
C ALA A 452 -6.09 -16.17 -8.70
N SER A 453 -5.76 -16.56 -9.95
CA SER A 453 -5.28 -17.90 -10.29
C SER A 453 -3.75 -18.04 -10.33
N GLN A 454 -2.98 -16.99 -10.09
CA GLN A 454 -1.52 -17.02 -10.23
C GLN A 454 -0.83 -17.39 -8.90
N ASN A 455 -0.12 -18.51 -8.88
CA ASN A 455 0.68 -18.98 -7.75
C ASN A 455 2.04 -18.29 -7.70
N ILE A 456 2.58 -18.01 -6.49
CA ILE A 456 3.85 -17.27 -6.27
C ILE A 456 5.08 -18.15 -6.55
N CYS A 457 4.97 -19.46 -6.43
CA CYS A 457 6.10 -20.40 -6.60
C CYS A 457 6.21 -21.02 -7.99
N THR A 458 5.49 -20.49 -8.98
CA THR A 458 5.62 -20.95 -10.38
C THR A 458 6.11 -19.84 -11.28
#